data_9d54870a04826f447739ab7faccdf44e
#
_entry.id   9d54870a04826f447739ab7faccdf44e
#
_cell.length_a   1.000
_cell.length_b   1.000
_cell.length_c   1.000
_cell.angle_alpha   90.00
_cell.angle_beta   90.00
_cell.angle_gamma   90.00
#
_symmetry.space_group_name_H-M   'P 1'
#
loop_
_entity.id
_entity.type
_entity.pdbx_description
1 polymer ?
#
loop_
_entity_poly.entity_id
_entity_poly.type
_entity_poly.pdbx_seq_one_letter_code
_entity_poly.pdbx_strand_id
1 'polypeptide(L)'
;LNLNEIPKIDLFLLTHNHYDHQDMGTIRKFPYKDANVIVPLKLGKYFTKNSFKNVNELDWYQTIEKKNLKITMLPAVHWSKRSLTDTNKTLWGSYLIEYKGKKILFACDTGYGEIYKDLGKKFGPIDLTIINIGAYNFKPMFDKSIYHTNPEEALQIAKDLNSKRVIGMHWGTFVLSLEPIMEPPKRFLDNAKKYGFKNDEAIIFKIGEFKNLDDIL
;
A
#
# COMPACT_ATOMS: atom_id res chain seq x y z
N LEU A 1 11.04 6.39 -13.72
CA LEU A 1 10.17 7.56 -13.63
C LEU A 1 11.01 8.83 -13.59
N ASN A 2 10.73 9.79 -14.47
CA ASN A 2 11.38 11.09 -14.43
C ASN A 2 10.64 11.97 -13.42
N LEU A 3 11.29 12.30 -12.30
CA LEU A 3 10.67 13.06 -11.22
C LEU A 3 10.29 14.51 -11.61
N ASN A 4 10.86 15.04 -12.69
CA ASN A 4 10.52 16.38 -13.19
C ASN A 4 9.21 16.39 -13.99
N GLU A 5 8.68 15.23 -14.36
CA GLU A 5 7.44 15.10 -15.14
C GLU A 5 6.22 14.82 -14.26
N ILE A 6 6.43 14.55 -12.96
CA ILE A 6 5.30 14.36 -12.04
C ILE A 6 4.63 15.70 -11.74
N PRO A 7 3.29 15.75 -11.62
CA PRO A 7 2.60 16.96 -11.20
C PRO A 7 2.99 17.36 -9.77
N LYS A 8 2.64 18.57 -9.38
CA LYS A 8 2.85 19.00 -7.98
C LYS A 8 2.15 18.03 -7.02
N ILE A 9 2.90 17.53 -6.06
CA ILE A 9 2.42 16.60 -5.05
C ILE A 9 2.20 17.37 -3.74
N ASP A 10 0.99 17.28 -3.19
CA ASP A 10 0.61 17.89 -1.93
C ASP A 10 0.88 17.00 -0.73
N LEU A 11 0.83 15.67 -0.94
CA LEU A 11 0.97 14.66 0.10
C LEU A 11 1.88 13.51 -0.36
N PHE A 12 2.86 13.19 0.47
CA PHE A 12 3.75 12.05 0.30
C PHE A 12 3.49 11.06 1.44
N LEU A 13 3.07 9.84 1.12
CA LEU A 13 2.89 8.75 2.07
C LEU A 13 3.98 7.69 1.87
N LEU A 14 4.57 7.23 2.96
CA LEU A 14 5.50 6.08 2.97
C LEU A 14 4.96 5.04 3.94
N THR A 15 4.88 3.78 3.55
CA THR A 15 4.30 2.70 4.36
C THR A 15 5.32 1.97 5.22
N HIS A 16 6.55 1.80 4.72
CA HIS A 16 7.64 1.12 5.43
C HIS A 16 8.99 1.39 4.75
N ASN A 17 10.08 0.83 5.29
CA ASN A 17 11.44 1.19 4.91
C ASN A 17 12.17 0.19 4.00
N HIS A 18 11.50 -0.82 3.42
CA HIS A 18 12.16 -1.70 2.46
C HIS A 18 12.69 -0.93 1.25
N TYR A 19 13.67 -1.48 0.54
CA TYR A 19 14.41 -0.77 -0.51
C TYR A 19 13.55 -0.41 -1.72
N ASP A 20 12.58 -1.23 -2.05
CA ASP A 20 11.63 -1.06 -3.16
C ASP A 20 10.50 -0.05 -2.83
N HIS A 21 10.33 0.34 -1.55
CA HIS A 21 9.36 1.34 -1.11
C HIS A 21 10.04 2.65 -0.70
N GLN A 22 11.03 2.61 0.17
CA GLN A 22 11.79 3.80 0.57
C GLN A 22 13.02 3.98 -0.33
N ASP A 23 12.82 4.44 -1.58
CA ASP A 23 13.95 4.79 -2.43
C ASP A 23 14.57 6.12 -2.04
N MET A 24 15.81 6.06 -1.54
CA MET A 24 16.55 7.25 -1.11
C MET A 24 16.96 8.15 -2.29
N GLY A 25 17.04 7.59 -3.49
CA GLY A 25 17.26 8.36 -4.72
C GLY A 25 16.09 9.30 -4.99
N THR A 26 14.88 8.76 -4.94
CA THR A 26 13.63 9.51 -5.06
C THR A 26 13.51 10.55 -3.96
N ILE A 27 13.68 10.19 -2.70
CA ILE A 27 13.55 11.15 -1.57
C ILE A 27 14.52 12.33 -1.74
N ARG A 28 15.79 12.09 -2.11
CA ARG A 28 16.76 13.15 -2.32
C ARG A 28 16.40 14.09 -3.46
N LYS A 29 15.97 13.52 -4.59
CA LYS A 29 15.70 14.25 -5.84
C LYS A 29 14.26 14.77 -5.95
N PHE A 30 13.37 14.42 -5.01
CA PHE A 30 11.97 14.82 -5.07
C PHE A 30 11.83 16.34 -5.15
N PRO A 31 11.12 16.90 -6.15
CA PRO A 31 11.14 18.33 -6.40
C PRO A 31 10.28 19.13 -5.41
N TYR A 32 9.24 18.53 -4.81
CA TYR A 32 8.26 19.22 -3.96
C TYR A 32 8.56 19.02 -2.48
N LYS A 33 9.58 19.74 -1.96
CA LYS A 33 10.02 19.63 -0.55
C LYS A 33 9.06 20.27 0.45
N ASP A 34 8.09 21.02 -0.03
CA ASP A 34 6.98 21.61 0.72
C ASP A 34 5.76 20.66 0.87
N ALA A 35 5.75 19.53 0.18
CA ALA A 35 4.73 18.51 0.34
C ALA A 35 4.59 18.06 1.80
N ASN A 36 3.37 17.74 2.21
CA ASN A 36 3.15 17.12 3.52
C ASN A 36 3.59 15.66 3.47
N VAL A 37 4.51 15.27 4.32
CA VAL A 37 4.99 13.90 4.42
C VAL A 37 4.37 13.25 5.65
N ILE A 38 3.78 12.07 5.48
CA ILE A 38 3.28 11.23 6.55
C ILE A 38 3.95 9.87 6.44
N VAL A 39 4.60 9.46 7.51
CA VAL A 39 5.41 8.24 7.55
C VAL A 39 5.18 7.50 8.89
N PRO A 40 5.49 6.21 8.95
CA PRO A 40 5.52 5.48 10.21
C PRO A 40 6.59 6.02 11.17
N LEU A 41 6.41 5.75 12.46
CA LEU A 41 7.37 6.13 13.52
C LEU A 41 8.81 5.75 13.15
N LYS A 42 9.73 6.69 13.42
CA LYS A 42 11.19 6.64 13.21
C LYS A 42 11.63 6.70 11.74
N LEU A 43 10.74 7.00 10.79
CA LEU A 43 11.09 7.19 9.38
C LEU A 43 11.20 8.67 8.97
N GLY A 44 10.66 9.60 9.72
CA GLY A 44 10.68 11.03 9.44
C GLY A 44 12.07 11.62 9.23
N LYS A 45 13.08 11.11 9.94
CA LYS A 45 14.48 11.54 9.82
C LYS A 45 15.03 11.44 8.38
N TYR A 46 14.54 10.50 7.56
CA TYR A 46 14.99 10.36 6.16
C TYR A 46 14.47 11.49 5.29
N PHE A 47 13.34 12.08 5.64
CA PHE A 47 12.75 13.22 4.94
C PHE A 47 13.31 14.55 5.45
N THR A 48 13.37 14.76 6.76
CA THR A 48 13.90 16.01 7.34
C THR A 48 15.34 16.27 6.94
N LYS A 49 16.19 15.23 6.92
CA LYS A 49 17.58 15.31 6.41
C LYS A 49 17.68 15.62 4.90
N ASN A 50 16.59 15.48 4.15
CA ASN A 50 16.51 15.78 2.72
C ASN A 50 15.61 17.00 2.44
N SER A 51 15.56 17.95 3.37
CA SER A 51 14.94 19.27 3.24
C SER A 51 13.42 19.30 3.11
N PHE A 52 12.72 18.22 3.44
CA PHE A 52 11.27 18.27 3.57
C PHE A 52 10.89 19.05 4.82
N LYS A 53 9.95 19.99 4.67
CA LYS A 53 9.58 20.94 5.73
C LYS A 53 8.46 20.44 6.63
N ASN A 54 7.53 19.65 6.08
CA ASN A 54 6.31 19.21 6.75
C ASN A 54 6.30 17.70 6.89
N VAL A 55 6.93 17.17 7.93
CA VAL A 55 7.08 15.72 8.17
C VAL A 55 6.36 15.34 9.45
N ASN A 56 5.45 14.38 9.35
CA ASN A 56 4.68 13.83 10.46
C ASN A 56 4.93 12.33 10.56
N GLU A 57 5.19 11.86 11.76
CA GLU A 57 5.28 10.43 12.06
C GLU A 57 3.99 9.97 12.74
N LEU A 58 3.47 8.80 12.33
CA LEU A 58 2.28 8.19 12.93
C LEU A 58 2.59 6.81 13.49
N ASP A 59 1.95 6.52 14.61
CA ASP A 59 1.76 5.16 15.12
C ASP A 59 0.46 4.56 14.56
N TRP A 60 0.26 3.26 14.70
CA TRP A 60 -0.97 2.60 14.35
C TRP A 60 -2.18 3.24 15.05
N TYR A 61 -3.25 3.40 14.30
CA TYR A 61 -4.51 4.06 14.70
C TYR A 61 -4.40 5.57 14.96
N GLN A 62 -3.22 6.17 14.82
CA GLN A 62 -3.11 7.63 14.85
C GLN A 62 -3.60 8.24 13.53
N THR A 63 -4.18 9.40 13.66
CA THR A 63 -4.85 10.12 12.57
C THR A 63 -4.33 11.55 12.44
N ILE A 64 -4.16 12.00 11.22
CA ILE A 64 -3.97 13.42 10.88
C ILE A 64 -5.17 13.88 10.07
N GLU A 65 -5.74 15.01 10.47
CA GLU A 65 -6.81 15.68 9.74
C GLU A 65 -6.33 17.03 9.23
N LYS A 66 -6.55 17.30 7.95
CA LYS A 66 -6.23 18.59 7.33
C LYS A 66 -7.28 18.96 6.30
N LYS A 67 -8.07 20.00 6.59
CA LYS A 67 -9.23 20.39 5.79
C LYS A 67 -10.20 19.19 5.68
N ASN A 68 -10.49 18.73 4.45
CA ASN A 68 -11.42 17.62 4.19
C ASN A 68 -10.72 16.27 4.00
N LEU A 69 -9.43 16.20 4.31
CA LEU A 69 -8.62 14.99 4.20
C LEU A 69 -8.30 14.46 5.59
N LYS A 70 -8.63 13.21 5.81
CA LYS A 70 -8.29 12.48 7.03
C LYS A 70 -7.46 11.25 6.66
N ILE A 71 -6.32 11.08 7.31
CA ILE A 71 -5.40 9.96 7.08
C ILE A 71 -5.15 9.26 8.39
N THR A 72 -5.52 8.01 8.45
CA THR A 72 -5.28 7.13 9.60
C THR A 72 -4.26 6.07 9.22
N MET A 73 -3.20 5.94 10.00
CA MET A 73 -2.27 4.83 9.86
C MET A 73 -2.87 3.57 10.48
N LEU A 74 -2.86 2.47 9.75
CA LEU A 74 -3.39 1.18 10.19
C LEU A 74 -2.30 0.11 10.21
N PRO A 75 -2.40 -0.91 11.06
CA PRO A 75 -1.46 -2.03 11.06
C PRO A 75 -1.54 -2.82 9.75
N ALA A 76 -0.42 -3.45 9.39
CA ALA A 76 -0.31 -4.41 8.30
C ALA A 76 0.47 -5.64 8.78
N VAL A 77 0.20 -6.80 8.20
CA VAL A 77 0.93 -8.04 8.46
C VAL A 77 2.21 -8.01 7.65
N HIS A 78 3.16 -7.23 8.12
CA HIS A 78 4.44 -6.98 7.45
C HIS A 78 5.55 -6.73 8.47
N TRP A 79 6.68 -6.21 8.01
CA TRP A 79 7.85 -5.94 8.83
C TRP A 79 8.68 -4.80 8.24
N SER A 80 9.71 -4.37 8.95
CA SER A 80 10.62 -3.35 8.48
C SER A 80 12.07 -3.77 8.63
N LYS A 81 12.90 -3.47 7.63
CA LYS A 81 14.34 -3.69 7.66
C LYS A 81 15.03 -2.95 6.53
N ARG A 82 16.21 -2.40 6.81
CA ARG A 82 17.06 -1.75 5.81
C ARG A 82 18.55 -2.02 6.00
N SER A 83 18.92 -2.62 7.13
CA SER A 83 20.30 -3.01 7.45
C SER A 83 20.33 -4.34 8.19
N LEU A 84 21.52 -4.84 8.49
CA LEU A 84 21.66 -6.12 9.21
C LEU A 84 21.14 -6.06 10.66
N THR A 85 21.05 -4.85 11.25
CA THR A 85 20.78 -4.67 12.68
C THR A 85 19.51 -3.90 13.00
N ASP A 86 18.67 -3.56 12.00
CA ASP A 86 17.52 -2.68 12.19
C ASP A 86 16.15 -3.33 11.98
N THR A 87 16.09 -4.66 11.95
CA THR A 87 14.82 -5.41 11.81
C THR A 87 13.81 -4.92 12.86
N ASN A 88 12.63 -4.47 12.38
CA ASN A 88 11.51 -3.96 13.18
C ASN A 88 11.86 -2.78 14.12
N LYS A 89 12.91 -2.03 13.81
CA LYS A 89 13.27 -0.82 14.58
C LYS A 89 12.55 0.44 14.12
N THR A 90 11.91 0.40 12.98
CA THR A 90 10.97 1.42 12.50
C THR A 90 9.59 0.80 12.37
N LEU A 91 8.55 1.59 12.44
CA LEU A 91 7.19 1.09 12.26
C LEU A 91 6.89 0.89 10.76
N TRP A 92 5.82 0.17 10.45
CA TRP A 92 5.25 -0.07 9.12
C TRP A 92 3.74 -0.09 9.20
N GLY A 93 3.03 0.02 8.07
CA GLY A 93 1.57 -0.07 8.06
C GLY A 93 0.94 0.35 6.76
N SER A 94 -0.37 0.41 6.79
CA SER A 94 -1.27 0.83 5.72
C SER A 94 -1.81 2.22 5.99
N TYR A 95 -2.45 2.85 5.01
CA TYR A 95 -3.13 4.13 5.18
C TYR A 95 -4.59 4.05 4.77
N LEU A 96 -5.49 4.37 5.69
CA LEU A 96 -6.87 4.70 5.38
C LEU A 96 -6.94 6.20 5.08
N ILE A 97 -7.34 6.51 3.85
CA ILE A 97 -7.48 7.88 3.34
C ILE A 97 -8.97 8.16 3.20
N GLU A 98 -9.48 9.13 3.95
CA GLU A 98 -10.87 9.57 3.91
C GLU A 98 -10.93 10.98 3.30
N TYR A 99 -11.62 11.11 2.17
CA TYR A 99 -11.75 12.38 1.46
C TYR A 99 -13.10 12.47 0.76
N LYS A 100 -13.81 13.57 0.95
CA LYS A 100 -15.15 13.84 0.35
C LYS A 100 -16.13 12.67 0.51
N GLY A 101 -16.16 12.05 1.69
CA GLY A 101 -17.04 10.94 2.00
C GLY A 101 -16.63 9.59 1.39
N LYS A 102 -15.49 9.52 0.72
CA LYS A 102 -14.90 8.28 0.19
C LYS A 102 -13.80 7.77 1.11
N LYS A 103 -13.69 6.46 1.21
CA LYS A 103 -12.68 5.74 1.98
C LYS A 103 -11.80 4.90 1.06
N ILE A 104 -10.51 5.18 1.04
CA ILE A 104 -9.51 4.43 0.28
C ILE A 104 -8.53 3.82 1.26
N LEU A 105 -8.37 2.50 1.23
CA LEU A 105 -7.32 1.82 1.95
C LEU A 105 -6.16 1.53 1.00
N PHE A 106 -5.02 2.16 1.23
CA PHE A 106 -3.75 1.79 0.64
C PHE A 106 -3.07 0.78 1.57
N ALA A 107 -3.32 -0.51 1.33
CA ALA A 107 -2.84 -1.59 2.18
C ALA A 107 -1.33 -1.80 2.04
N CYS A 108 -0.76 -1.48 0.87
CA CYS A 108 0.65 -1.69 0.54
C CYS A 108 1.07 -3.15 0.71
N ASP A 109 2.27 -3.43 1.20
CA ASP A 109 2.75 -4.78 1.43
C ASP A 109 2.19 -5.34 2.72
N THR A 110 1.53 -6.47 2.58
CA THR A 110 0.96 -7.21 3.70
C THR A 110 0.75 -8.67 3.36
N GLY A 111 0.84 -9.55 4.35
CA GLY A 111 0.27 -10.87 4.30
C GLY A 111 -1.19 -10.87 4.75
N TYR A 112 -1.86 -12.02 4.64
CA TYR A 112 -3.20 -12.20 5.20
C TYR A 112 -3.14 -12.33 6.74
N GLY A 113 -4.12 -11.73 7.42
CA GLY A 113 -4.30 -11.87 8.87
C GLY A 113 -5.72 -11.50 9.32
N GLU A 114 -6.17 -12.09 10.43
CA GLU A 114 -7.50 -11.85 11.01
C GLU A 114 -7.77 -10.37 11.35
N ILE A 115 -6.71 -9.59 11.50
CA ILE A 115 -6.82 -8.14 11.76
C ILE A 115 -7.65 -7.41 10.72
N TYR A 116 -7.70 -7.90 9.46
CA TYR A 116 -8.48 -7.26 8.40
C TYR A 116 -10.00 -7.38 8.63
N LYS A 117 -10.45 -8.45 9.30
CA LYS A 117 -11.85 -8.58 9.73
C LYS A 117 -12.19 -7.51 10.78
N ASP A 118 -11.28 -7.25 11.72
CA ASP A 118 -11.50 -6.23 12.75
C ASP A 118 -11.39 -4.81 12.18
N LEU A 119 -10.47 -4.58 11.23
CA LEU A 119 -10.41 -3.32 10.48
C LEU A 119 -11.69 -3.11 9.65
N GLY A 120 -12.23 -4.15 9.03
CA GLY A 120 -13.50 -4.09 8.30
C GLY A 120 -14.68 -3.74 9.19
N LYS A 121 -14.77 -4.33 10.39
CA LYS A 121 -15.81 -3.98 11.40
C LYS A 121 -15.68 -2.53 11.84
N LYS A 122 -14.46 -2.04 12.06
CA LYS A 122 -14.21 -0.71 12.62
C LYS A 122 -14.31 0.42 11.60
N PHE A 123 -13.80 0.21 10.37
CA PHE A 123 -13.64 1.26 9.37
C PHE A 123 -14.47 1.03 8.10
N GLY A 124 -14.93 -0.19 7.85
CA GLY A 124 -15.73 -0.51 6.67
C GLY A 124 -17.11 0.16 6.64
N PRO A 125 -17.81 0.16 5.50
CA PRO A 125 -17.28 -0.29 4.22
C PRO A 125 -16.19 0.61 3.65
N ILE A 126 -15.25 0.02 2.91
CA ILE A 126 -14.18 0.73 2.18
C ILE A 126 -14.63 0.91 0.72
N ASP A 127 -14.48 2.10 0.14
CA ASP A 127 -14.85 2.31 -1.26
C ASP A 127 -13.83 1.67 -2.21
N LEU A 128 -12.53 1.76 -1.88
CA LEU A 128 -11.43 1.20 -2.67
C LEU A 128 -10.31 0.67 -1.78
N THR A 129 -9.91 -0.58 -1.98
CA THR A 129 -8.69 -1.15 -1.39
C THR A 129 -7.62 -1.31 -2.49
N ILE A 130 -6.40 -0.84 -2.24
CA ILE A 130 -5.23 -1.01 -3.11
C ILE A 130 -4.24 -1.90 -2.35
N ILE A 131 -3.92 -3.09 -2.89
CA ILE A 131 -3.23 -4.14 -2.14
C ILE A 131 -2.25 -4.92 -3.03
N ASN A 132 -1.15 -5.39 -2.43
CA ASN A 132 -0.18 -6.24 -3.10
C ASN A 132 -0.79 -7.59 -3.51
N ILE A 133 -0.40 -8.08 -4.69
CA ILE A 133 -0.80 -9.40 -5.22
C ILE A 133 0.39 -10.22 -5.72
N GLY A 134 1.62 -9.74 -5.52
CA GLY A 134 2.87 -10.37 -5.94
C GLY A 134 3.85 -10.57 -4.77
N ALA A 135 4.99 -11.17 -5.06
CA ALA A 135 6.04 -11.53 -4.10
C ALA A 135 5.59 -12.57 -3.06
N TYR A 136 4.85 -13.59 -3.47
CA TYR A 136 4.26 -14.57 -2.55
C TYR A 136 4.85 -15.99 -2.66
N ASN A 137 5.54 -16.34 -3.74
CA ASN A 137 6.05 -17.69 -3.96
C ASN A 137 7.55 -17.80 -3.63
N PHE A 138 7.87 -18.40 -2.50
CA PHE A 138 9.26 -18.61 -2.05
C PHE A 138 9.63 -20.09 -1.96
N LYS A 139 8.88 -20.99 -2.61
CA LYS A 139 9.22 -22.44 -2.64
C LYS A 139 10.58 -22.65 -3.34
N PRO A 140 11.42 -23.58 -2.87
CA PRO A 140 11.18 -24.55 -1.76
C PRO A 140 11.56 -24.02 -0.37
N MET A 141 12.02 -22.75 -0.23
CA MET A 141 12.48 -22.23 1.07
C MET A 141 11.34 -22.10 2.08
N PHE A 142 10.17 -21.65 1.63
CA PHE A 142 8.97 -21.50 2.44
C PHE A 142 7.75 -21.96 1.62
N ASP A 143 6.83 -22.68 2.25
CA ASP A 143 5.59 -23.13 1.59
C ASP A 143 4.67 -21.96 1.24
N LYS A 144 4.69 -20.88 2.03
CA LYS A 144 3.81 -19.72 1.91
C LYS A 144 4.51 -18.47 2.45
N SER A 145 4.34 -17.36 1.76
CA SER A 145 4.69 -16.06 2.32
C SER A 145 3.70 -15.70 3.43
N ILE A 146 4.21 -15.19 4.55
CA ILE A 146 3.40 -14.64 5.65
C ILE A 146 3.32 -13.12 5.59
N TYR A 147 4.14 -12.48 4.75
CA TYR A 147 4.28 -11.02 4.68
C TYR A 147 3.81 -10.43 3.35
N HIS A 148 3.43 -11.27 2.39
CA HIS A 148 2.86 -10.88 1.11
C HIS A 148 1.67 -11.77 0.78
N THR A 149 0.56 -11.16 0.39
CA THR A 149 -0.61 -11.89 -0.07
C THR A 149 -0.39 -12.45 -1.48
N ASN A 150 -0.88 -13.66 -1.70
CA ASN A 150 -1.21 -14.10 -3.04
C ASN A 150 -2.51 -13.43 -3.52
N PRO A 151 -2.87 -13.53 -4.82
CA PRO A 151 -4.06 -12.89 -5.36
C PRO A 151 -5.37 -13.23 -4.64
N GLU A 152 -5.55 -14.48 -4.23
CA GLU A 152 -6.75 -14.94 -3.52
C GLU A 152 -6.82 -14.38 -2.10
N GLU A 153 -5.70 -14.30 -1.41
CA GLU A 153 -5.61 -13.68 -0.07
C GLU A 153 -5.87 -12.17 -0.14
N ALA A 154 -5.40 -11.50 -1.18
CA ALA A 154 -5.69 -10.08 -1.40
C ALA A 154 -7.19 -9.83 -1.61
N LEU A 155 -7.86 -10.67 -2.39
CA LEU A 155 -9.30 -10.63 -2.57
C LEU A 155 -10.04 -10.93 -1.26
N GLN A 156 -9.55 -11.87 -0.45
CA GLN A 156 -10.12 -12.17 0.86
C GLN A 156 -9.99 -10.98 1.82
N ILE A 157 -8.84 -10.30 1.86
CA ILE A 157 -8.67 -9.07 2.64
C ILE A 157 -9.67 -8.01 2.21
N ALA A 158 -9.81 -7.76 0.91
CA ALA A 158 -10.77 -6.78 0.40
C ALA A 158 -12.21 -7.13 0.80
N LYS A 159 -12.57 -8.42 0.79
CA LYS A 159 -13.87 -8.91 1.29
C LYS A 159 -14.01 -8.70 2.79
N ASP A 160 -13.02 -9.03 3.60
CA ASP A 160 -13.03 -8.86 5.05
C ASP A 160 -13.16 -7.37 5.45
N LEU A 161 -12.61 -6.47 4.63
CA LEU A 161 -12.75 -5.00 4.76
C LEU A 161 -14.12 -4.47 4.27
N ASN A 162 -14.96 -5.32 3.72
CA ASN A 162 -16.20 -4.93 3.05
C ASN A 162 -15.95 -3.88 1.96
N SER A 163 -14.92 -4.13 1.14
CA SER A 163 -14.52 -3.23 0.05
C SER A 163 -15.45 -3.33 -1.14
N LYS A 164 -15.83 -2.17 -1.70
CA LYS A 164 -16.64 -2.11 -2.93
C LYS A 164 -15.81 -2.44 -4.17
N ARG A 165 -14.56 -1.98 -4.19
CA ARG A 165 -13.59 -2.21 -5.27
C ARG A 165 -12.22 -2.55 -4.72
N VAL A 166 -11.43 -3.27 -5.52
CA VAL A 166 -10.06 -3.63 -5.15
C VAL A 166 -9.13 -3.52 -6.36
N ILE A 167 -7.97 -2.89 -6.14
CA ILE A 167 -6.88 -2.81 -7.13
C ILE A 167 -5.75 -3.70 -6.66
N GLY A 168 -5.33 -4.63 -7.53
CA GLY A 168 -4.12 -5.41 -7.31
C GLY A 168 -2.87 -4.67 -7.78
N MET A 169 -1.88 -4.52 -6.90
CA MET A 169 -0.60 -3.89 -7.20
C MET A 169 0.58 -4.77 -6.80
N HIS A 170 1.82 -4.25 -6.87
CA HIS A 170 3.05 -4.91 -6.46
C HIS A 170 3.34 -6.20 -7.26
N TRP A 171 3.22 -6.10 -8.59
CA TRP A 171 3.50 -7.17 -9.56
C TRP A 171 4.15 -6.62 -10.82
N GLY A 172 4.83 -7.48 -11.56
CA GLY A 172 5.27 -7.19 -12.94
C GLY A 172 6.49 -6.25 -13.11
N THR A 173 7.02 -5.64 -12.05
CA THR A 173 8.14 -4.67 -12.14
C THR A 173 9.45 -5.27 -11.68
N PHE A 174 9.47 -5.92 -10.53
CA PHE A 174 10.65 -6.56 -9.97
C PHE A 174 10.41 -8.06 -9.78
N VAL A 175 11.42 -8.88 -10.03
CA VAL A 175 11.40 -10.30 -9.70
C VAL A 175 11.84 -10.43 -8.24
N LEU A 176 10.88 -10.44 -7.32
CA LEU A 176 11.12 -10.54 -5.87
C LEU A 176 10.91 -11.96 -5.34
N SER A 177 10.27 -12.82 -6.10
CA SER A 177 9.90 -14.20 -5.73
C SER A 177 9.80 -15.09 -6.96
N LEU A 178 9.28 -16.29 -6.84
CA LEU A 178 9.37 -17.34 -7.87
C LEU A 178 8.08 -17.57 -8.66
N GLU A 179 7.00 -16.82 -8.41
CA GLU A 179 5.82 -16.88 -9.30
C GLU A 179 6.13 -16.28 -10.66
N PRO A 180 5.53 -16.83 -11.74
CA PRO A 180 5.61 -16.23 -13.06
C PRO A 180 5.13 -14.78 -13.05
N ILE A 181 5.89 -13.88 -13.65
CA ILE A 181 5.69 -12.42 -13.53
C ILE A 181 4.28 -11.94 -13.92
N MET A 182 3.60 -12.64 -14.81
CA MET A 182 2.23 -12.34 -15.28
C MET A 182 1.15 -13.21 -14.62
N GLU A 183 1.51 -14.10 -13.69
CA GLU A 183 0.54 -14.92 -12.98
C GLU A 183 -0.34 -14.10 -12.02
N PRO A 184 0.19 -13.17 -11.20
CA PRO A 184 -0.59 -12.46 -10.21
C PRO A 184 -1.82 -11.75 -10.77
N PRO A 185 -1.74 -10.90 -11.82
CA PRO A 185 -2.91 -10.23 -12.37
C PRO A 185 -3.95 -11.18 -12.94
N LYS A 186 -3.50 -12.26 -13.61
CA LYS A 186 -4.42 -13.26 -14.16
C LYS A 186 -5.17 -13.97 -13.05
N ARG A 187 -4.48 -14.51 -12.03
CA ARG A 187 -5.11 -15.18 -10.89
C ARG A 187 -6.06 -14.26 -10.12
N PHE A 188 -5.70 -12.99 -9.95
CA PHE A 188 -6.53 -12.01 -9.29
C PHE A 188 -7.88 -11.84 -9.99
N LEU A 189 -7.87 -11.62 -11.31
CA LEU A 189 -9.09 -11.44 -12.09
C LEU A 189 -9.92 -12.73 -12.20
N ASP A 190 -9.27 -13.87 -12.42
CA ASP A 190 -9.93 -15.17 -12.55
C ASP A 190 -10.70 -15.56 -11.27
N ASN A 191 -10.20 -15.16 -10.10
CA ASN A 191 -10.80 -15.49 -8.81
C ASN A 191 -11.76 -14.40 -8.26
N ALA A 192 -11.80 -13.21 -8.83
CA ALA A 192 -12.55 -12.07 -8.28
C ALA A 192 -14.02 -12.42 -7.96
N LYS A 193 -14.72 -13.09 -8.88
CA LYS A 193 -16.13 -13.50 -8.68
C LYS A 193 -16.34 -14.43 -7.49
N LYS A 194 -15.40 -15.34 -7.22
CA LYS A 194 -15.46 -16.26 -6.08
C LYS A 194 -15.43 -15.51 -4.75
N TYR A 195 -14.81 -14.35 -4.71
CA TYR A 195 -14.73 -13.49 -3.53
C TYR A 195 -15.83 -12.43 -3.47
N GLY A 196 -16.75 -12.41 -4.46
CA GLY A 196 -17.92 -11.55 -4.48
C GLY A 196 -17.76 -10.25 -5.28
N PHE A 197 -16.62 -10.08 -5.98
CA PHE A 197 -16.38 -8.90 -6.83
C PHE A 197 -16.89 -9.13 -8.24
N LYS A 198 -17.60 -8.14 -8.79
CA LYS A 198 -18.03 -8.12 -10.19
C LYS A 198 -16.86 -7.79 -11.12
N ASN A 199 -17.07 -7.87 -12.43
CA ASN A 199 -16.00 -7.73 -13.43
C ASN A 199 -15.27 -6.37 -13.40
N ASP A 200 -15.92 -5.31 -12.92
CA ASP A 200 -15.41 -3.94 -12.84
C ASP A 200 -14.99 -3.53 -11.42
N GLU A 201 -15.17 -4.43 -10.43
CA GLU A 201 -14.87 -4.17 -9.03
C GLU A 201 -13.47 -4.67 -8.62
N ALA A 202 -12.93 -5.68 -9.31
CA ALA A 202 -11.54 -6.11 -9.19
C ALA A 202 -10.74 -5.60 -10.38
N ILE A 203 -9.74 -4.77 -10.12
CA ILE A 203 -9.09 -3.94 -11.15
C ILE A 203 -7.59 -4.23 -11.18
N ILE A 204 -7.05 -4.37 -12.38
CA ILE A 204 -5.61 -4.42 -12.65
C ILE A 204 -5.29 -3.31 -13.64
N PHE A 205 -4.33 -2.47 -13.30
CA PHE A 205 -3.77 -1.47 -14.20
C PHE A 205 -2.61 -2.06 -15.00
N LYS A 206 -2.51 -1.69 -16.27
CA LYS A 206 -1.28 -1.93 -17.02
C LYS A 206 -0.15 -1.11 -16.42
N ILE A 207 1.08 -1.60 -16.54
CA ILE A 207 2.26 -0.85 -16.07
C ILE A 207 2.32 0.50 -16.82
N GLY A 208 2.33 1.61 -16.05
CA GLY A 208 2.28 2.96 -16.60
C GLY A 208 0.86 3.50 -16.92
N GLU A 209 -0.19 2.70 -16.75
CA GLU A 209 -1.58 3.18 -16.87
C GLU A 209 -1.93 4.11 -15.71
N PHE A 210 -2.72 5.13 -15.99
CA PHE A 210 -3.31 6.02 -14.99
C PHE A 210 -4.81 6.20 -15.24
N LYS A 211 -5.56 6.46 -14.18
CA LYS A 211 -6.98 6.80 -14.21
C LYS A 211 -7.28 7.85 -13.17
N ASN A 212 -8.27 8.69 -13.42
CA ASN A 212 -8.80 9.55 -12.39
C ASN A 212 -9.52 8.72 -11.32
N LEU A 213 -9.39 9.13 -10.08
CA LEU A 213 -10.05 8.43 -8.97
C LEU A 213 -11.58 8.46 -9.09
N ASP A 214 -12.14 9.56 -9.62
CA ASP A 214 -13.58 9.71 -9.84
C ASP A 214 -14.12 8.72 -10.90
N ASP A 215 -13.27 8.23 -11.82
CA ASP A 215 -13.65 7.20 -12.81
C ASP A 215 -13.65 5.78 -12.19
N ILE A 216 -13.05 5.64 -11.01
CA ILE A 216 -12.94 4.36 -10.29
C ILE A 216 -13.98 4.24 -9.17
N LEU A 217 -14.33 5.34 -8.50
CA LEU A 217 -15.21 5.39 -7.32
C LEU A 217 -16.65 5.76 -7.65
#